data_599f3b3a9cd7136a38593c7076619c61
#
_entry.id   599f3b3a9cd7136a38593c7076619c61
#
_cell.length_a   1.000
_cell.length_b   1.000
_cell.length_c   1.000
_cell.angle_alpha   90.00
_cell.angle_beta   90.00
_cell.angle_gamma   90.00
#
_symmetry.space_group_name_H-M   'P 1'
#
loop_
_entity.id
_entity.type
_entity.pdbx_description
1 polymer ?
#
loop_
_entity_poly.entity_id
_entity_poly.type
_entity_poly.pdbx_seq_one_letter_code
_entity_poly.pdbx_strand_id
1 'polypeptide(L)'
;MLKPWRIILELESDNSRLFKEGVIEKYLNELEFQEGLEMCLDPLVTFGVKQVPDSDHDGEGLGWNEFKKAAKQLIDRKKTGHAARDLIIELVNQSKKNQWNDWYRRILIKDLRCGVSEKTVNNVAKRMDIKFRVPVFSCMLAHDGAKHPKKITGDCLVEYKYDGVRAVSYTHLTLPTIDPV
;
A
#
# COMPACT_ATOMS: atom_id res chain seq x y z
N MET A 1 -0.91 -1.01 25.36
CA MET A 1 -0.78 -0.79 23.91
C MET A 1 -0.84 -2.14 23.22
N LEU A 2 -1.82 -2.35 22.34
CA LEU A 2 -1.95 -3.61 21.62
C LEU A 2 -0.97 -3.61 20.45
N LYS A 3 -0.32 -4.75 20.18
CA LYS A 3 0.63 -4.85 19.07
C LYS A 3 -0.11 -4.86 17.72
N PRO A 4 0.39 -4.19 16.65
CA PRO A 4 -0.31 -4.04 15.38
C PRO A 4 -0.77 -5.35 14.75
N TRP A 5 0.01 -6.44 14.82
CA TRP A 5 -0.41 -7.74 14.31
C TRP A 5 -1.65 -8.31 15.01
N ARG A 6 -1.87 -7.99 16.30
CA ARG A 6 -3.09 -8.37 17.00
C ARG A 6 -4.29 -7.54 16.55
N ILE A 7 -4.06 -6.26 16.20
CA ILE A 7 -5.10 -5.39 15.62
C ILE A 7 -5.55 -5.95 14.27
N ILE A 8 -4.60 -6.43 13.46
CA ILE A 8 -4.93 -7.07 12.18
C ILE A 8 -5.76 -8.33 12.38
N LEU A 9 -5.41 -9.18 13.35
CA LEU A 9 -6.21 -10.37 13.67
C LEU A 9 -7.62 -10.01 14.17
N GLU A 10 -7.75 -8.94 14.96
CA GLU A 10 -9.06 -8.41 15.38
C GLU A 10 -9.87 -7.94 14.16
N LEU A 11 -9.25 -7.26 13.19
CA LEU A 11 -9.90 -6.84 11.94
C LEU A 11 -10.32 -8.00 11.03
N GLU A 12 -9.62 -9.14 11.09
CA GLU A 12 -9.96 -10.34 10.34
C GLU A 12 -11.10 -11.15 10.97
N SER A 13 -11.39 -10.95 12.25
CA SER A 13 -12.37 -11.75 12.99
C SER A 13 -13.81 -11.55 12.52
N ASP A 14 -14.11 -10.40 11.89
CA ASP A 14 -15.44 -10.10 11.37
C ASP A 14 -15.33 -9.31 10.05
N ASN A 15 -16.16 -9.68 9.07
CA ASN A 15 -16.21 -9.00 7.77
C ASN A 15 -17.10 -7.75 7.75
N SER A 16 -17.82 -7.47 8.82
CA SER A 16 -18.70 -6.30 8.92
C SER A 16 -17.88 -5.01 8.80
N ARG A 17 -18.33 -4.13 7.91
CA ARG A 17 -17.71 -2.81 7.74
C ARG A 17 -17.74 -1.99 9.02
N LEU A 18 -18.88 -1.99 9.72
CA LEU A 18 -19.04 -1.23 10.96
C LEU A 18 -18.11 -1.75 12.06
N PHE A 19 -17.94 -3.07 12.15
CA PHE A 19 -16.99 -3.67 13.07
C PHE A 19 -15.57 -3.20 12.77
N LYS A 20 -15.12 -3.28 11.51
CA LYS A 20 -13.79 -2.84 11.08
C LYS A 20 -13.56 -1.35 11.35
N GLU A 21 -14.55 -0.51 11.06
CA GLU A 21 -14.49 0.92 11.37
C GLU A 21 -14.32 1.15 12.89
N GLY A 22 -15.04 0.40 13.73
CA GLY A 22 -14.89 0.48 15.19
C GLY A 22 -13.52 0.05 15.71
N VAL A 23 -12.94 -1.02 15.15
CA VAL A 23 -11.58 -1.45 15.47
C VAL A 23 -10.55 -0.40 15.06
N ILE A 24 -10.68 0.17 13.84
CA ILE A 24 -9.79 1.24 13.37
C ILE A 24 -9.91 2.46 14.30
N GLU A 25 -11.11 2.88 14.65
CA GLU A 25 -11.36 4.01 15.56
C GLU A 25 -10.66 3.83 16.91
N LYS A 26 -10.71 2.61 17.46
CA LYS A 26 -10.08 2.26 18.74
C LYS A 26 -8.55 2.38 18.70
N TYR A 27 -7.91 2.04 17.60
CA TYR A 27 -6.45 1.91 17.51
C TYR A 27 -5.76 2.91 16.58
N LEU A 28 -6.49 3.76 15.88
CA LEU A 28 -5.90 4.69 14.90
C LEU A 28 -4.94 5.72 15.53
N ASN A 29 -5.00 5.93 16.84
CA ASN A 29 -4.05 6.80 17.55
C ASN A 29 -2.69 6.14 17.83
N GLU A 30 -2.55 4.84 17.59
CA GLU A 30 -1.30 4.12 17.74
C GLU A 30 -0.36 4.44 16.57
N LEU A 31 0.78 5.10 16.85
CA LEU A 31 1.68 5.61 15.81
C LEU A 31 2.18 4.51 14.86
N GLU A 32 2.60 3.35 15.41
CA GLU A 32 3.06 2.21 14.60
C GLU A 32 1.97 1.72 13.65
N PHE A 33 0.73 1.68 14.12
CA PHE A 33 -0.41 1.26 13.30
C PHE A 33 -0.72 2.28 12.21
N GLN A 34 -0.75 3.58 12.51
CA GLN A 34 -0.93 4.65 11.52
C GLN A 34 0.12 4.60 10.41
N GLU A 35 1.40 4.62 10.81
CA GLU A 35 2.52 4.61 9.85
C GLU A 35 2.51 3.34 8.98
N GLY A 36 2.16 2.19 9.55
CA GLY A 36 2.07 0.95 8.80
C GLY A 36 0.88 0.91 7.85
N LEU A 37 -0.27 1.47 8.24
CA LEU A 37 -1.42 1.67 7.33
C LEU A 37 -1.05 2.57 6.16
N GLU A 38 -0.38 3.69 6.41
CA GLU A 38 0.11 4.59 5.36
C GLU A 38 1.06 3.87 4.42
N MET A 39 2.12 3.23 4.95
CA MET A 39 3.08 2.48 4.14
C MET A 39 2.44 1.37 3.30
N CYS A 40 1.41 0.71 3.82
CA CYS A 40 0.71 -0.36 3.12
C CYS A 40 -0.26 0.16 2.07
N LEU A 41 -1.06 1.15 2.40
CA LEU A 41 -2.22 1.59 1.60
C LEU A 41 -1.89 2.74 0.63
N ASP A 42 -0.83 3.52 0.87
CA ASP A 42 -0.42 4.59 -0.05
C ASP A 42 0.03 4.00 -1.40
N PRO A 43 -0.67 4.28 -2.50
CA PRO A 43 -0.34 3.73 -3.82
C PRO A 43 1.01 4.23 -4.37
N LEU A 44 1.52 5.34 -3.86
CA LEU A 44 2.81 5.91 -4.29
C LEU A 44 4.00 5.26 -3.59
N VAL A 45 3.79 4.59 -2.46
CA VAL A 45 4.82 3.81 -1.77
C VAL A 45 4.96 2.45 -2.45
N THR A 46 6.15 2.14 -2.94
CA THR A 46 6.45 0.84 -3.56
C THR A 46 7.77 0.28 -3.02
N PHE A 47 7.76 -0.97 -2.59
CA PHE A 47 8.97 -1.63 -2.06
C PHE A 47 9.80 -2.33 -3.14
N GLY A 48 9.21 -2.60 -4.31
CA GLY A 48 9.90 -3.26 -5.42
C GLY A 48 10.24 -4.72 -5.21
N VAL A 49 9.57 -5.35 -4.29
CA VAL A 49 9.70 -6.78 -3.98
C VAL A 49 8.41 -7.51 -4.37
N LYS A 50 8.55 -8.66 -5.05
CA LYS A 50 7.40 -9.47 -5.47
C LYS A 50 7.19 -10.67 -4.56
N GLN A 51 8.27 -11.22 -4.02
CA GLN A 51 8.24 -12.41 -3.19
C GLN A 51 8.75 -12.06 -1.80
N VAL A 52 7.85 -12.13 -0.84
CA VAL A 52 8.14 -11.93 0.58
C VAL A 52 7.72 -13.21 1.30
N PRO A 53 8.68 -14.03 1.78
CA PRO A 53 8.39 -15.33 2.37
C PRO A 53 7.63 -15.20 3.70
N ASP A 54 6.90 -16.24 4.05
CA ASP A 54 6.38 -16.41 5.40
C ASP A 54 7.51 -16.84 6.35
N SER A 55 7.36 -16.59 7.63
CA SER A 55 8.28 -17.08 8.66
C SER A 55 7.67 -18.27 9.41
N ASP A 56 8.48 -19.31 9.58
CA ASP A 56 8.12 -20.50 10.35
C ASP A 56 8.74 -20.52 11.76
N HIS A 57 9.66 -19.59 12.04
CA HIS A 57 10.38 -19.52 13.31
C HIS A 57 10.14 -18.19 14.03
N ASP A 58 10.45 -18.16 15.30
CA ASP A 58 10.43 -16.96 16.13
C ASP A 58 11.85 -16.44 16.32
N GLY A 59 12.12 -15.23 15.82
CA GLY A 59 13.30 -14.46 16.15
C GLY A 59 13.15 -13.73 17.48
N GLU A 60 14.15 -12.93 17.83
CA GLU A 60 14.14 -12.12 19.06
C GLU A 60 13.04 -11.05 19.06
N GLY A 61 12.66 -10.59 17.90
CA GLY A 61 11.69 -9.53 17.65
C GLY A 61 12.33 -8.29 17.04
N LEU A 62 11.77 -7.82 15.95
CA LEU A 62 12.25 -6.64 15.22
C LEU A 62 11.53 -5.39 15.68
N GLY A 63 12.28 -4.33 16.01
CA GLY A 63 11.70 -3.04 16.38
C GLY A 63 11.06 -2.32 15.19
N TRP A 64 9.98 -1.57 15.42
CA TRP A 64 9.30 -0.82 14.37
C TRP A 64 10.24 0.16 13.63
N ASN A 65 11.09 0.87 14.38
CA ASN A 65 12.04 1.81 13.77
C ASN A 65 13.09 1.13 12.89
N GLU A 66 13.52 -0.07 13.24
CA GLU A 66 14.46 -0.88 12.47
C GLU A 66 13.78 -1.36 11.18
N PHE A 67 12.55 -1.86 11.29
CA PHE A 67 11.75 -2.22 10.12
C PHE A 67 11.56 -1.01 9.17
N LYS A 68 11.20 0.17 9.69
CA LYS A 68 11.06 1.39 8.86
C LYS A 68 12.34 1.76 8.13
N LYS A 69 13.49 1.69 8.81
CA LYS A 69 14.79 1.96 8.17
C LYS A 69 15.08 1.01 7.01
N ALA A 70 14.78 -0.28 7.19
CA ALA A 70 14.94 -1.29 6.15
C ALA A 70 13.95 -1.06 5.00
N ALA A 71 12.68 -0.85 5.30
CA ALA A 71 11.64 -0.56 4.32
C ALA A 71 11.98 0.69 3.48
N LYS A 72 12.53 1.73 4.11
CA LYS A 72 12.99 2.93 3.41
C LYS A 72 14.11 2.64 2.40
N GLN A 73 15.02 1.70 2.69
CA GLN A 73 16.05 1.30 1.72
C GLN A 73 15.44 0.66 0.46
N LEU A 74 14.32 -0.06 0.61
CA LEU A 74 13.56 -0.64 -0.51
C LEU A 74 12.80 0.45 -1.28
N ILE A 75 12.13 1.37 -0.59
CA ILE A 75 11.40 2.49 -1.20
C ILE A 75 12.35 3.39 -1.99
N ASP A 76 13.47 3.78 -1.40
CA ASP A 76 14.50 4.63 -2.01
C ASP A 76 15.33 3.91 -3.09
N ARG A 77 15.02 2.62 -3.37
CA ARG A 77 15.75 1.78 -4.34
C ARG A 77 17.24 1.62 -4.04
N LYS A 78 17.66 1.82 -2.79
CA LYS A 78 19.04 1.60 -2.35
C LYS A 78 19.40 0.12 -2.32
N LYS A 79 18.42 -0.75 -2.05
CA LYS A 79 18.55 -2.20 -2.15
C LYS A 79 17.54 -2.73 -3.15
N THR A 80 18.00 -3.44 -4.18
CA THR A 80 17.20 -4.02 -5.26
C THR A 80 17.68 -5.45 -5.58
N GLY A 81 16.89 -6.23 -6.30
CA GLY A 81 17.28 -7.58 -6.74
C GLY A 81 17.69 -8.48 -5.59
N HIS A 82 18.90 -9.06 -5.65
CA HIS A 82 19.41 -9.95 -4.62
C HIS A 82 19.61 -9.26 -3.27
N ALA A 83 20.14 -8.04 -3.25
CA ALA A 83 20.34 -7.28 -2.02
C ALA A 83 19.03 -6.96 -1.29
N ALA A 84 17.92 -6.81 -2.02
CA ALA A 84 16.59 -6.67 -1.41
C ALA A 84 16.09 -7.98 -0.82
N ARG A 85 16.36 -9.13 -1.47
CA ARG A 85 16.03 -10.46 -0.93
C ARG A 85 16.81 -10.76 0.35
N ASP A 86 18.10 -10.48 0.36
CA ASP A 86 18.96 -10.69 1.53
C ASP A 86 18.49 -9.86 2.71
N LEU A 87 18.12 -8.58 2.47
CA LEU A 87 17.54 -7.73 3.49
C LEU A 87 16.23 -8.32 4.04
N ILE A 88 15.35 -8.82 3.18
CA ILE A 88 14.08 -9.43 3.60
C ILE A 88 14.34 -10.67 4.46
N ILE A 89 15.28 -11.53 4.07
CA ILE A 89 15.66 -12.72 4.84
C ILE A 89 16.19 -12.32 6.23
N GLU A 90 16.99 -11.27 6.30
CA GLU A 90 17.50 -10.73 7.56
C GLU A 90 16.34 -10.27 8.46
N LEU A 91 15.38 -9.51 7.92
CA LEU A 91 14.20 -9.05 8.65
C LEU A 91 13.32 -10.21 9.13
N VAL A 92 13.14 -11.24 8.30
CA VAL A 92 12.42 -12.48 8.66
C VAL A 92 13.07 -13.13 9.88
N ASN A 93 14.40 -13.33 9.82
CA ASN A 93 15.16 -14.03 10.87
C ASN A 93 15.13 -13.27 12.20
N GLN A 94 15.09 -11.95 12.18
CA GLN A 94 15.03 -11.11 13.38
C GLN A 94 13.62 -11.02 13.97
N SER A 95 12.59 -11.14 13.15
CA SER A 95 11.19 -10.91 13.56
C SER A 95 10.62 -12.13 14.29
N LYS A 96 9.66 -11.89 15.19
CA LYS A 96 8.78 -12.96 15.69
C LYS A 96 7.82 -13.38 14.59
N LYS A 97 7.47 -14.67 14.55
CA LYS A 97 6.59 -15.27 13.55
C LYS A 97 5.31 -14.45 13.30
N ASN A 98 4.55 -14.16 14.35
CA ASN A 98 3.32 -13.41 14.21
C ASN A 98 3.55 -11.94 13.81
N GLN A 99 4.62 -11.31 14.33
CA GLN A 99 5.00 -9.95 13.97
C GLN A 99 5.33 -9.84 12.48
N TRP A 100 6.06 -10.82 11.94
CA TRP A 100 6.39 -10.87 10.54
C TRP A 100 5.16 -11.16 9.67
N ASN A 101 4.52 -12.32 9.90
CA ASN A 101 3.46 -12.82 9.01
C ASN A 101 2.21 -11.92 9.01
N ASP A 102 1.83 -11.38 10.17
CA ASP A 102 0.57 -10.65 10.34
C ASP A 102 0.74 -9.12 10.27
N TRP A 103 1.98 -8.62 10.19
CA TRP A 103 2.20 -7.19 10.11
C TRP A 103 3.25 -6.80 9.06
N TYR A 104 4.52 -7.05 9.28
CA TYR A 104 5.61 -6.54 8.43
C TYR A 104 5.54 -7.07 6.99
N ARG A 105 5.30 -8.35 6.84
CA ARG A 105 5.12 -8.98 5.54
C ARG A 105 3.93 -8.36 4.79
N ARG A 106 2.81 -8.16 5.46
CA ARG A 106 1.59 -7.58 4.87
C ARG A 106 1.81 -6.14 4.38
N ILE A 107 2.60 -5.36 5.09
CA ILE A 107 3.03 -4.04 4.63
C ILE A 107 3.86 -4.17 3.35
N LEU A 108 4.87 -5.05 3.33
CA LEU A 108 5.77 -5.20 2.17
C LEU A 108 5.06 -5.72 0.92
N ILE A 109 4.08 -6.60 1.05
CA ILE A 109 3.25 -7.07 -0.07
C ILE A 109 2.13 -6.10 -0.45
N LYS A 110 1.95 -5.01 0.30
CA LYS A 110 0.89 -4.01 0.09
C LYS A 110 -0.52 -4.56 0.21
N ASP A 111 -0.71 -5.57 1.05
CA ASP A 111 -2.00 -6.22 1.29
C ASP A 111 -2.14 -6.63 2.75
N LEU A 112 -2.99 -5.93 3.49
CA LEU A 112 -3.27 -6.22 4.90
C LEU A 112 -4.11 -7.49 5.09
N ARG A 113 -4.74 -8.00 4.04
CA ARG A 113 -5.62 -9.19 4.03
C ARG A 113 -6.81 -9.13 4.99
N CYS A 114 -7.09 -7.98 5.56
CA CYS A 114 -8.21 -7.78 6.48
C CYS A 114 -9.39 -7.02 5.86
N GLY A 115 -9.38 -6.79 4.53
CA GLY A 115 -10.47 -6.13 3.81
C GLY A 115 -10.68 -4.66 4.20
N VAL A 116 -9.65 -3.99 4.70
CA VAL A 116 -9.63 -2.56 4.99
C VAL A 116 -9.00 -1.81 3.83
N SER A 117 -9.70 -0.78 3.34
CA SER A 117 -9.20 0.10 2.27
C SER A 117 -8.80 1.47 2.82
N GLU A 118 -8.02 2.21 2.02
CA GLU A 118 -7.64 3.60 2.28
C GLU A 118 -8.88 4.50 2.54
N LYS A 119 -9.97 4.25 1.84
CA LYS A 119 -11.24 4.99 2.02
C LYS A 119 -11.84 4.75 3.40
N THR A 120 -11.82 3.51 3.87
CA THR A 120 -12.33 3.16 5.20
C THR A 120 -11.52 3.85 6.28
N VAL A 121 -10.19 3.79 6.19
CA VAL A 121 -9.28 4.45 7.14
C VAL A 121 -9.50 5.96 7.15
N ASN A 122 -9.54 6.58 5.96
CA ASN A 122 -9.72 8.03 5.84
C ASN A 122 -11.08 8.52 6.36
N ASN A 123 -12.15 7.72 6.18
CA ASN A 123 -13.46 8.05 6.71
C ASN A 123 -13.47 8.01 8.25
N VAL A 124 -12.83 7.01 8.85
CA VAL A 124 -12.69 6.92 10.31
C VAL A 124 -11.84 8.08 10.83
N ALA A 125 -10.69 8.36 10.22
CA ALA A 125 -9.83 9.48 10.61
C ALA A 125 -10.56 10.83 10.54
N LYS A 126 -11.39 11.03 9.49
CA LYS A 126 -12.23 12.23 9.36
C LYS A 126 -13.27 12.32 10.48
N ARG A 127 -13.92 11.21 10.84
CA ARG A 127 -14.92 11.16 11.92
C ARG A 127 -14.31 11.45 13.30
N MET A 128 -13.06 10.99 13.51
CA MET A 128 -12.31 11.24 14.73
C MET A 128 -11.63 12.62 14.79
N ASP A 129 -11.75 13.41 13.73
CA ASP A 129 -11.05 14.70 13.56
C ASP A 129 -9.52 14.61 13.70
N ILE A 130 -8.95 13.48 13.26
CA ILE A 130 -7.50 13.27 13.27
C ILE A 130 -6.92 13.78 11.95
N LYS A 131 -5.76 14.46 12.01
CA LYS A 131 -5.05 14.96 10.80
C LYS A 131 -4.50 13.86 9.90
N PHE A 132 -4.45 12.63 10.40
CA PHE A 132 -3.97 11.49 9.63
C PHE A 132 -4.81 11.25 8.37
N ARG A 133 -4.14 11.02 7.26
CA ARG A 133 -4.74 10.66 5.96
C ARG A 133 -3.82 9.75 5.19
N VAL A 134 -4.35 8.64 4.71
CA VAL A 134 -3.68 7.84 3.69
C VAL A 134 -3.87 8.54 2.34
N PRO A 135 -2.80 8.85 1.60
CA PRO A 135 -2.92 9.44 0.27
C PRO A 135 -3.76 8.56 -0.66
N VAL A 136 -4.67 9.19 -1.39
CA VAL A 136 -5.48 8.50 -2.40
C VAL A 136 -5.12 9.09 -3.76
N PHE A 137 -4.51 8.29 -4.60
CA PHE A 137 -4.28 8.65 -5.99
C PHE A 137 -5.28 7.91 -6.88
N SER A 138 -6.11 8.67 -7.57
CA SER A 138 -6.98 8.12 -8.61
C SER A 138 -6.85 8.97 -9.86
N CYS A 139 -6.65 8.32 -10.99
CA CYS A 139 -6.74 9.00 -12.28
C CYS A 139 -8.15 9.53 -12.49
N MET A 140 -8.23 10.72 -13.06
CA MET A 140 -9.51 11.26 -13.49
C MET A 140 -10.07 10.38 -14.61
N LEU A 141 -11.28 9.86 -14.41
CA LEU A 141 -11.97 9.09 -15.43
C LEU A 141 -12.71 10.04 -16.36
N ALA A 142 -12.57 9.84 -17.66
CA ALA A 142 -13.40 10.52 -18.64
C ALA A 142 -14.85 10.03 -18.52
N HIS A 143 -15.77 10.96 -18.42
CA HIS A 143 -17.20 10.69 -18.43
C HIS A 143 -17.83 11.18 -19.73
N ASP A 144 -18.93 10.56 -20.14
CA ASP A 144 -19.71 11.03 -21.27
C ASP A 144 -20.28 12.43 -20.97
N GLY A 145 -19.83 13.43 -21.72
CA GLY A 145 -20.25 14.83 -21.56
C GLY A 145 -21.76 15.03 -21.75
N ALA A 146 -22.41 14.21 -22.57
CA ALA A 146 -23.84 14.28 -22.79
C ALA A 146 -24.63 13.95 -21.50
N LYS A 147 -24.07 13.16 -20.62
CA LYS A 147 -24.68 12.80 -19.31
C LYS A 147 -24.42 13.86 -18.22
N HIS A 148 -23.49 14.77 -18.46
CA HIS A 148 -23.06 15.78 -17.48
C HIS A 148 -23.01 17.21 -18.05
N PRO A 149 -24.04 17.70 -18.76
CA PRO A 149 -24.00 19.01 -19.45
C PRO A 149 -23.77 20.17 -18.46
N LYS A 150 -24.22 20.03 -17.22
CA LYS A 150 -24.04 21.08 -16.18
C LYS A 150 -22.59 21.23 -15.70
N LYS A 151 -21.70 20.29 -16.02
CA LYS A 151 -20.28 20.37 -15.66
C LYS A 151 -19.43 20.98 -16.76
N ILE A 152 -19.98 21.12 -17.96
CA ILE A 152 -19.30 21.69 -19.11
C ILE A 152 -19.80 23.15 -19.23
N THR A 153 -19.19 24.05 -18.46
CA THR A 153 -19.55 25.48 -18.42
C THR A 153 -18.30 26.34 -18.53
N GLY A 154 -18.40 27.46 -19.26
CA GLY A 154 -17.28 28.38 -19.48
C GLY A 154 -16.31 27.89 -20.56
N ASP A 155 -15.08 28.42 -20.52
CA ASP A 155 -14.02 28.03 -21.45
C ASP A 155 -13.56 26.60 -21.16
N CYS A 156 -13.60 25.73 -22.17
CA CYS A 156 -13.23 24.34 -22.05
C CYS A 156 -12.04 24.03 -22.98
N LEU A 157 -11.06 23.28 -22.48
CA LEU A 157 -10.03 22.69 -23.28
C LEU A 157 -10.57 21.40 -23.92
N VAL A 158 -10.50 21.29 -25.25
CA VAL A 158 -10.94 20.10 -26.00
C VAL A 158 -9.71 19.38 -26.52
N GLU A 159 -9.55 18.12 -26.12
CA GLU A 159 -8.45 17.27 -26.57
C GLU A 159 -9.00 15.94 -27.11
N TYR A 160 -8.27 15.34 -28.05
CA TYR A 160 -8.58 13.99 -28.51
C TYR A 160 -8.32 12.98 -27.41
N LYS A 161 -9.31 12.14 -27.14
CA LYS A 161 -9.10 10.96 -26.31
C LYS A 161 -8.45 9.87 -27.16
N TYR A 162 -7.16 9.65 -26.94
CA TYR A 162 -6.47 8.52 -27.58
C TYR A 162 -6.80 7.22 -26.83
N ASP A 163 -7.37 6.26 -27.52
CA ASP A 163 -7.44 4.89 -27.05
C ASP A 163 -6.07 4.24 -27.34
N GLY A 164 -5.17 4.40 -26.39
CA GLY A 164 -3.79 3.93 -26.51
C GLY A 164 -3.59 2.56 -25.91
N VAL A 165 -2.81 1.74 -26.57
CA VAL A 165 -2.18 0.57 -25.96
C VAL A 165 -1.15 1.07 -24.94
N ARG A 166 -1.13 0.51 -23.72
CA ARG A 166 -0.10 0.83 -22.75
C ARG A 166 1.27 0.42 -23.30
N ALA A 167 2.05 1.39 -23.76
CA ALA A 167 3.44 1.17 -24.11
C ALA A 167 4.30 1.26 -22.85
N VAL A 168 5.07 0.21 -22.56
CA VAL A 168 6.12 0.24 -21.54
C VAL A 168 7.44 0.41 -22.28
N SER A 169 8.04 1.59 -22.20
CA SER A 169 9.38 1.84 -22.73
C SER A 169 10.42 1.45 -21.70
N TYR A 170 11.31 0.56 -22.08
CA TYR A 170 12.52 0.24 -21.29
C TYR A 170 13.68 1.01 -21.90
N THR A 171 14.32 1.88 -21.13
CA THR A 171 15.41 2.75 -21.59
C THR A 171 16.66 2.02 -22.06
N HIS A 172 16.76 0.71 -21.83
CA HIS A 172 17.91 -0.15 -22.15
C HIS A 172 17.59 -1.31 -23.09
N LEU A 173 16.34 -1.39 -23.60
CA LEU A 173 15.91 -2.40 -24.54
C LEU A 173 15.32 -1.72 -25.78
N THR A 174 15.95 -1.93 -26.91
CA THR A 174 15.33 -1.63 -28.19
C THR A 174 14.17 -2.59 -28.41
N LEU A 175 12.99 -2.05 -28.72
CA LEU A 175 11.87 -2.89 -29.16
C LEU A 175 12.28 -3.63 -30.43
N PRO A 176 11.99 -4.94 -30.55
CA PRO A 176 12.19 -5.62 -31.81
C PRO A 176 11.36 -4.92 -32.90
N THR A 177 12.01 -4.49 -33.95
CA THR A 177 11.34 -3.93 -35.14
C THR A 177 10.49 -5.04 -35.72
N ILE A 178 9.18 -4.88 -35.70
CA ILE A 178 8.29 -5.75 -36.48
C ILE A 178 8.35 -5.21 -37.91
N ASP A 179 9.06 -5.92 -38.79
CA ASP A 179 9.02 -5.61 -40.21
C ASP A 179 7.58 -5.83 -40.70
N PRO A 180 6.98 -4.83 -41.33
CA PRO A 180 5.67 -5.02 -41.93
C PRO A 180 5.77 -6.04 -43.07
N VAL A 181 4.95 -7.07 -43.02
CA VAL A 181 4.74 -8.05 -44.06
C VAL A 181 3.89 -7.44 -45.18
#